data_1efb17f214fbb5bd2e104652f1c33a8b
#
_entry.id   1efb17f214fbb5bd2e104652f1c33a8b
#
_cell.length_a   1.000
_cell.length_b   1.000
_cell.length_c   1.000
_cell.angle_alpha   90.00
_cell.angle_beta   90.00
_cell.angle_gamma   90.00
#
_symmetry.space_group_name_H-M   'P 1'
#
loop_
_entity.id
_entity.type
_entity.pdbx_description
1 polymer ?
#
loop_
_entity_poly.entity_id
_entity_poly.type
_entity_poly.pdbx_seq_one_letter_code
_entity_poly.pdbx_strand_id
1 'polypeptide(L)'
;MAEILSQQQIDELLGSLQSGNVDFKEIEKQNSGPKIKEYDFMSPKKFSREQLKLLDNVFDSFSRTFSLQLSSMLRTTCQMEVLQVEEEEYREFNNALNDSVLVAVIGMHNEENRIDDKQILMEMSRSISFSILDRLLGGNGSGYRIDRDYTDIELSLLEYLFKQVLTLLKNAWGNYIEIDHTLDMIETNSRLMQSIQPDESVAIIVVEITLDNLKGNMNICLPATSLEEIFRVFNSKYVKMPKKDDPEIERQRKEVILHSLKGTPLTVSAILGKTSITLRDLLNLQAEDIITLNTPVENNTIVVNVEKSPWFTGVIGSKKRKYAVKIEKTL
;
A
#
# COMPACT_ATOMS: atom_id res chain seq x y z
N MET A 1 2.55 -23.92 4.41
CA MET A 1 2.30 -25.23 5.03
C MET A 1 3.41 -25.46 6.05
N ALA A 2 3.02 -25.58 7.33
CA ALA A 2 3.99 -25.93 8.36
C ALA A 2 4.62 -27.27 8.00
N GLU A 3 5.95 -27.35 7.88
CA GLU A 3 6.64 -28.61 7.69
C GLU A 3 6.38 -29.47 8.91
N ILE A 4 5.63 -30.54 8.70
CA ILE A 4 5.40 -31.58 9.70
C ILE A 4 6.74 -32.28 9.88
N LEU A 5 7.41 -32.04 11.01
CA LEU A 5 8.63 -32.75 11.39
C LEU A 5 8.40 -34.25 11.26
N SER A 6 9.34 -34.94 10.62
CA SER A 6 9.26 -36.39 10.52
C SER A 6 9.39 -37.05 11.91
N GLN A 7 8.77 -38.22 12.09
CA GLN A 7 8.77 -38.92 13.36
C GLN A 7 10.18 -39.18 13.88
N GLN A 8 11.14 -39.42 13.00
CA GLN A 8 12.56 -39.57 13.34
C GLN A 8 13.18 -38.27 13.89
N GLN A 9 12.82 -37.13 13.36
CA GLN A 9 13.30 -35.82 13.88
C GLN A 9 12.69 -35.47 15.24
N ILE A 10 11.46 -35.91 15.51
CA ILE A 10 10.81 -35.75 16.83
C ILE A 10 11.51 -36.66 17.86
N ASP A 11 11.81 -37.89 17.50
CA ASP A 11 12.49 -38.84 18.39
C ASP A 11 13.94 -38.43 18.69
N GLU A 12 14.63 -37.84 17.72
CA GLU A 12 16.00 -37.32 17.88
C GLU A 12 16.02 -36.05 18.77
N LEU A 13 15.04 -35.17 18.64
CA LEU A 13 14.84 -34.02 19.52
C LEU A 13 14.48 -34.43 20.94
N LEU A 14 13.63 -35.43 21.13
CA LEU A 14 13.28 -35.95 22.43
C LEU A 14 14.47 -36.66 23.10
N GLY A 15 15.27 -37.39 22.34
CA GLY A 15 16.50 -38.04 22.82
C GLY A 15 17.57 -37.04 23.29
N SER A 16 17.72 -35.92 22.56
CA SER A 16 18.66 -34.85 22.90
C SER A 16 18.20 -34.02 24.12
N LEU A 17 16.89 -33.83 24.30
CA LEU A 17 16.32 -33.21 25.49
C LEU A 17 16.48 -34.05 26.76
N GLN A 18 16.39 -35.39 26.65
CA GLN A 18 16.60 -36.30 27.79
C GLN A 18 18.08 -36.39 28.20
N SER A 19 19.02 -36.21 27.27
CA SER A 19 20.46 -36.27 27.58
C SER A 19 21.03 -34.94 28.14
N GLY A 20 20.25 -33.87 28.22
CA GLY A 20 20.64 -32.59 28.85
C GLY A 20 21.73 -31.80 28.10
N ASN A 21 22.05 -32.17 26.88
CA ASN A 21 23.16 -31.59 26.10
C ASN A 21 22.65 -30.88 24.84
N VAL A 22 21.68 -29.97 25.03
CA VAL A 22 21.13 -29.16 23.93
C VAL A 22 21.87 -27.84 23.86
N ASP A 23 22.75 -27.70 22.90
CA ASP A 23 23.36 -26.38 22.58
C ASP A 23 22.41 -25.63 21.63
N PHE A 24 21.51 -24.82 22.24
CA PHE A 24 20.50 -24.01 21.52
C PHE A 24 21.10 -23.11 20.43
N LYS A 25 22.40 -22.77 20.55
CA LYS A 25 23.11 -21.95 19.56
C LYS A 25 23.45 -22.72 18.27
N GLU A 26 23.52 -24.05 18.30
CA GLU A 26 23.73 -24.86 17.09
C GLU A 26 22.42 -25.09 16.32
N ILE A 27 21.29 -25.18 17.01
CA ILE A 27 19.97 -25.33 16.38
C ILE A 27 19.55 -24.03 15.68
N GLU A 28 19.85 -22.86 16.26
CA GLU A 28 19.64 -21.57 15.61
C GLU A 28 20.52 -21.37 14.36
N LYS A 29 21.75 -21.88 14.35
CA LYS A 29 22.64 -21.80 13.19
C LYS A 29 22.24 -22.72 12.04
N GLN A 30 21.64 -23.87 12.31
CA GLN A 30 21.15 -24.78 11.26
C GLN A 30 19.86 -24.25 10.59
N ASN A 31 19.07 -23.45 11.30
CA ASN A 31 17.87 -22.80 10.75
C ASN A 31 18.15 -21.47 10.04
N SER A 32 19.40 -20.96 10.04
CA SER A 32 19.81 -19.70 9.40
C SER A 32 20.30 -19.87 7.95
N GLY A 33 19.97 -20.94 7.26
CA GLY A 33 20.10 -21.03 5.81
C GLY A 33 19.17 -20.02 5.12
N PRO A 34 19.53 -19.49 3.92
CA PRO A 34 18.63 -18.61 3.20
C PRO A 34 17.30 -19.35 2.97
N LYS A 35 16.24 -18.94 3.66
CA LYS A 35 14.89 -19.45 3.41
C LYS A 35 14.51 -19.05 2.00
N ILE A 36 14.62 -19.98 1.06
CA ILE A 36 14.10 -19.81 -0.30
C ILE A 36 12.58 -19.89 -0.14
N LYS A 37 11.93 -18.71 -0.02
CA LYS A 37 10.46 -18.65 -0.15
C LYS A 37 10.14 -18.86 -1.62
N GLU A 38 9.30 -19.83 -1.94
CA GLU A 38 8.73 -19.96 -3.27
C GLU A 38 7.96 -18.67 -3.60
N TYR A 39 8.21 -18.11 -4.78
CA TYR A 39 7.52 -16.90 -5.21
C TYR A 39 6.11 -17.28 -5.69
N ASP A 40 5.11 -16.81 -5.01
CA ASP A 40 3.71 -16.97 -5.42
C ASP A 40 3.38 -15.97 -6.55
N PHE A 41 3.22 -16.49 -7.76
CA PHE A 41 2.82 -15.69 -8.93
C PHE A 41 1.34 -15.28 -8.89
N MET A 42 0.53 -15.85 -8.01
CA MET A 42 -0.89 -15.51 -7.84
C MET A 42 -1.06 -14.24 -7.00
N SER A 43 -0.12 -13.95 -6.11
CA SER A 43 -0.07 -12.74 -5.27
C SER A 43 1.24 -11.98 -5.51
N PRO A 44 1.35 -11.20 -6.61
CA PRO A 44 2.56 -10.47 -6.94
C PRO A 44 2.80 -9.37 -5.91
N LYS A 45 4.02 -9.31 -5.39
CA LYS A 45 4.42 -8.25 -4.46
C LYS A 45 4.31 -6.87 -5.11
N LYS A 46 3.62 -5.96 -4.44
CA LYS A 46 3.41 -4.57 -4.88
C LYS A 46 4.56 -3.65 -4.46
N PHE A 47 5.26 -3.99 -3.37
CA PHE A 47 6.32 -3.13 -2.84
C PHE A 47 7.71 -3.58 -3.29
N SER A 48 8.52 -2.61 -3.74
CA SER A 48 9.94 -2.85 -3.98
C SER A 48 10.72 -2.90 -2.66
N ARG A 49 11.91 -3.53 -2.69
CA ARG A 49 12.81 -3.56 -1.53
C ARG A 49 13.22 -2.16 -1.05
N GLU A 50 13.33 -1.21 -1.97
CA GLU A 50 13.70 0.18 -1.67
C GLU A 50 12.55 0.90 -0.95
N GLN A 51 11.30 0.60 -1.33
CA GLN A 51 10.11 1.13 -0.66
C GLN A 51 9.96 0.57 0.76
N LEU A 52 10.14 -0.74 0.95
CA LEU A 52 10.11 -1.34 2.30
C LEU A 52 11.24 -0.78 3.18
N LYS A 53 12.44 -0.55 2.62
CA LYS A 53 13.55 0.07 3.34
C LYS A 53 13.28 1.54 3.71
N LEU A 54 12.53 2.26 2.87
CA LEU A 54 12.06 3.61 3.22
C LEU A 54 11.14 3.58 4.43
N LEU A 55 10.17 2.65 4.45
CA LEU A 55 9.28 2.47 5.59
C LEU A 55 10.06 2.11 6.85
N ASP A 56 11.01 1.20 6.77
CA ASP A 56 11.90 0.83 7.87
C ASP A 56 12.59 2.06 8.48
N ASN A 57 13.19 2.93 7.65
CA ASN A 57 13.83 4.15 8.11
C ASN A 57 12.86 5.15 8.77
N VAL A 58 11.65 5.32 8.20
CA VAL A 58 10.63 6.21 8.75
C VAL A 58 10.18 5.72 10.13
N PHE A 59 9.87 4.44 10.24
CA PHE A 59 9.36 3.87 11.49
C PHE A 59 10.46 3.62 12.53
N ASP A 60 11.72 3.45 12.15
CA ASP A 60 12.84 3.49 13.08
C ASP A 60 13.00 4.88 13.71
N SER A 61 12.92 5.95 12.90
CA SER A 61 12.92 7.33 13.42
C SER A 61 11.71 7.61 14.32
N PHE A 62 10.52 7.17 13.92
CA PHE A 62 9.30 7.24 14.72
C PHE A 62 9.46 6.52 16.05
N SER A 63 9.92 5.26 16.04
CA SER A 63 10.08 4.42 17.23
C SER A 63 11.03 5.04 18.25
N ARG A 64 12.15 5.62 17.80
CA ARG A 64 13.10 6.33 18.68
C ARG A 64 12.45 7.54 19.35
N THR A 65 11.71 8.34 18.59
CA THR A 65 11.08 9.55 19.12
C THR A 65 9.94 9.21 20.06
N PHE A 66 9.14 8.22 19.70
CA PHE A 66 8.00 7.75 20.52
C PHE A 66 8.50 7.08 21.83
N SER A 67 9.56 6.30 21.77
CA SER A 67 10.25 5.73 22.94
C SER A 67 10.63 6.79 23.97
N LEU A 68 11.25 7.89 23.52
CA LEU A 68 11.64 9.00 24.38
C LEU A 68 10.42 9.71 24.98
N GLN A 69 9.38 9.95 24.18
CA GLN A 69 8.16 10.59 24.66
C GLN A 69 7.43 9.73 25.67
N LEU A 70 7.28 8.41 25.41
CA LEU A 70 6.69 7.48 26.37
C LEU A 70 7.49 7.40 27.66
N SER A 71 8.82 7.32 27.56
CA SER A 71 9.70 7.30 28.76
C SER A 71 9.49 8.53 29.63
N SER A 72 9.37 9.71 29.00
CA SER A 72 9.10 10.96 29.72
C SER A 72 7.72 11.00 30.34
N MET A 73 6.70 10.56 29.60
CA MET A 73 5.30 10.63 30.02
C MET A 73 5.01 9.62 31.15
N LEU A 74 5.53 8.40 31.02
CA LEU A 74 5.30 7.31 31.98
C LEU A 74 6.33 7.29 33.13
N ARG A 75 7.35 8.14 33.08
CA ARG A 75 8.46 8.20 34.04
C ARG A 75 9.12 6.84 34.26
N THR A 76 9.31 6.11 33.17
CA THR A 76 9.91 4.77 33.17
C THR A 76 10.72 4.55 31.90
N THR A 77 11.58 3.55 31.90
CA THR A 77 12.37 3.22 30.71
C THR A 77 11.48 2.52 29.68
N CYS A 78 11.35 3.15 28.51
CA CYS A 78 10.72 2.58 27.36
C CYS A 78 11.74 2.41 26.25
N GLN A 79 11.78 1.25 25.61
CA GLN A 79 12.59 0.99 24.41
C GLN A 79 11.67 0.48 23.32
N MET A 80 11.91 0.95 22.09
CA MET A 80 11.18 0.55 20.93
C MET A 80 12.15 0.24 19.78
N GLU A 81 11.93 -0.90 19.13
CA GLU A 81 12.76 -1.37 18.03
C GLU A 81 11.89 -1.93 16.92
N VAL A 82 12.17 -1.55 15.67
CA VAL A 82 11.51 -2.14 14.50
C VAL A 82 12.12 -3.52 14.28
N LEU A 83 11.32 -4.56 14.46
CA LEU A 83 11.76 -5.94 14.27
C LEU A 83 11.69 -6.37 12.81
N GLN A 84 10.64 -5.93 12.11
CA GLN A 84 10.31 -6.47 10.80
C GLN A 84 9.47 -5.49 10.00
N VAL A 85 9.76 -5.40 8.70
CA VAL A 85 8.95 -4.69 7.71
C VAL A 85 8.73 -5.64 6.54
N GLU A 86 7.49 -6.08 6.35
CA GLU A 86 7.16 -7.03 5.29
C GLU A 86 5.84 -6.72 4.61
N GLU A 87 5.66 -7.31 3.43
CA GLU A 87 4.44 -7.22 2.66
C GLU A 87 3.63 -8.49 2.80
N GLU A 88 2.36 -8.33 3.17
CA GLU A 88 1.38 -9.40 3.28
C GLU A 88 0.03 -8.98 2.70
N GLU A 89 -0.94 -9.91 2.65
CA GLU A 89 -2.33 -9.58 2.38
C GLU A 89 -3.01 -9.11 3.68
N TYR A 90 -3.90 -8.12 3.59
CA TYR A 90 -4.63 -7.62 4.77
C TYR A 90 -5.37 -8.73 5.51
N ARG A 91 -5.88 -9.73 4.79
CA ARG A 91 -6.51 -10.92 5.39
C ARG A 91 -5.61 -11.65 6.37
N GLU A 92 -4.31 -11.79 6.06
CA GLU A 92 -3.35 -12.46 6.94
C GLU A 92 -3.10 -11.64 8.20
N PHE A 93 -2.93 -10.32 8.05
CA PHE A 93 -2.84 -9.41 9.19
C PHE A 93 -4.08 -9.49 10.08
N ASN A 94 -5.29 -9.39 9.51
CA ASN A 94 -6.54 -9.40 10.27
C ASN A 94 -6.77 -10.74 10.99
N ASN A 95 -6.40 -11.87 10.37
CA ASN A 95 -6.50 -13.20 10.96
C ASN A 95 -5.48 -13.43 12.09
N ALA A 96 -4.36 -12.71 12.09
CA ALA A 96 -3.36 -12.77 13.16
C ALA A 96 -3.79 -11.98 14.41
N LEU A 97 -4.76 -11.07 14.29
CA LEU A 97 -5.29 -10.30 15.41
C LEU A 97 -6.21 -11.15 16.30
N ASN A 98 -6.15 -10.89 17.59
CA ASN A 98 -7.11 -11.46 18.54
C ASN A 98 -8.51 -10.83 18.35
N ASP A 99 -9.56 -11.50 18.81
CA ASP A 99 -10.92 -10.94 18.77
C ASP A 99 -11.00 -9.58 19.51
N SER A 100 -10.36 -9.48 20.67
CA SER A 100 -10.25 -8.24 21.46
C SER A 100 -8.88 -7.60 21.21
N VAL A 101 -8.86 -6.48 20.51
CA VAL A 101 -7.67 -5.71 20.08
C VAL A 101 -7.76 -4.26 20.54
N LEU A 102 -6.70 -3.53 20.35
CA LEU A 102 -6.69 -2.06 20.39
C LEU A 102 -6.07 -1.57 19.09
N VAL A 103 -6.90 -1.08 18.19
CA VAL A 103 -6.46 -0.55 16.89
C VAL A 103 -6.90 0.89 16.74
N ALA A 104 -5.94 1.77 16.52
CA ALA A 104 -6.22 3.12 16.08
C ALA A 104 -6.27 3.17 14.56
N VAL A 105 -7.37 3.70 14.02
CA VAL A 105 -7.53 4.02 12.60
C VAL A 105 -7.12 5.47 12.43
N ILE A 106 -6.05 5.68 11.66
CA ILE A 106 -5.41 6.99 11.50
C ILE A 106 -5.57 7.43 10.05
N GLY A 107 -6.27 8.53 9.84
CA GLY A 107 -6.39 9.17 8.54
C GLY A 107 -5.10 9.89 8.13
N MET A 108 -4.82 9.92 6.83
CA MET A 108 -3.71 10.65 6.24
C MET A 108 -4.25 11.67 5.24
N HIS A 109 -3.80 12.92 5.36
CA HIS A 109 -4.24 14.02 4.52
C HIS A 109 -3.06 14.85 4.02
N ASN A 110 -3.09 15.19 2.74
CA ASN A 110 -2.19 16.17 2.16
C ASN A 110 -2.83 16.77 0.91
N GLU A 111 -3.27 18.01 0.99
CA GLU A 111 -3.94 18.72 -0.10
C GLU A 111 -3.04 18.90 -1.34
N GLU A 112 -1.76 19.20 -1.16
CA GLU A 112 -0.83 19.44 -2.27
C GLU A 112 -0.56 18.19 -3.10
N ASN A 113 -0.52 17.02 -2.45
CA ASN A 113 -0.19 15.74 -3.07
C ASN A 113 -1.43 14.86 -3.32
N ARG A 114 -2.64 15.36 -3.08
CA ARG A 114 -3.92 14.65 -3.26
C ARG A 114 -3.98 13.33 -2.47
N ILE A 115 -3.42 13.36 -1.25
CA ILE A 115 -3.56 12.27 -0.30
C ILE A 115 -4.78 12.58 0.56
N ASP A 116 -5.94 12.10 0.13
CA ASP A 116 -7.20 12.23 0.85
C ASP A 116 -7.83 10.85 1.01
N ASP A 117 -8.58 10.68 2.09
CA ASP A 117 -9.30 9.45 2.42
C ASP A 117 -8.40 8.20 2.49
N LYS A 118 -7.13 8.38 2.87
CA LYS A 118 -6.19 7.28 3.09
C LYS A 118 -6.05 7.02 4.57
N GLN A 119 -5.98 5.74 4.93
CA GLN A 119 -5.91 5.32 6.31
C GLN A 119 -4.74 4.36 6.54
N ILE A 120 -4.22 4.39 7.76
CA ILE A 120 -3.30 3.41 8.31
C ILE A 120 -3.89 2.85 9.60
N LEU A 121 -3.58 1.61 9.91
CA LEU A 121 -4.00 0.97 11.15
C LEU A 121 -2.79 0.83 12.06
N MET A 122 -2.97 1.14 13.34
CA MET A 122 -1.95 0.98 14.36
C MET A 122 -2.53 0.12 15.50
N GLU A 123 -2.13 -1.13 15.54
CA GLU A 123 -2.50 -2.06 16.62
C GLU A 123 -1.47 -1.99 17.74
N MET A 124 -1.92 -2.01 18.97
CA MET A 124 -1.08 -2.10 20.16
C MET A 124 -1.49 -3.30 21.02
N SER A 125 -0.51 -4.11 21.40
CA SER A 125 -0.78 -5.28 22.25
C SER A 125 -1.42 -4.87 23.57
N ARG A 126 -2.39 -5.65 24.04
CA ARG A 126 -3.16 -5.37 25.27
C ARG A 126 -2.28 -5.25 26.50
N SER A 127 -1.25 -6.08 26.62
CA SER A 127 -0.32 -6.03 27.75
C SER A 127 0.37 -4.67 27.86
N ILE A 128 0.78 -4.10 26.72
CA ILE A 128 1.43 -2.78 26.65
C ILE A 128 0.42 -1.68 26.93
N SER A 129 -0.75 -1.70 26.30
CA SER A 129 -1.77 -0.65 26.47
C SER A 129 -2.26 -0.55 27.91
N PHE A 130 -2.53 -1.69 28.58
CA PHE A 130 -2.91 -1.70 30.00
C PHE A 130 -1.77 -1.28 30.91
N SER A 131 -0.51 -1.62 30.61
CA SER A 131 0.65 -1.15 31.35
C SER A 131 0.82 0.37 31.23
N ILE A 132 0.61 0.92 30.05
CA ILE A 132 0.60 2.37 29.82
C ILE A 132 -0.52 3.04 30.63
N LEU A 133 -1.73 2.50 30.59
CA LEU A 133 -2.87 3.01 31.36
C LEU A 133 -2.59 2.99 32.85
N ASP A 134 -2.08 1.88 33.40
CA ASP A 134 -1.74 1.79 34.82
C ASP A 134 -0.70 2.84 35.22
N ARG A 135 0.35 3.03 34.40
CA ARG A 135 1.36 4.07 34.62
C ARG A 135 0.78 5.49 34.54
N LEU A 136 -0.10 5.76 33.59
CA LEU A 136 -0.76 7.08 33.46
C LEU A 136 -1.62 7.40 34.69
N LEU A 137 -2.22 6.38 35.30
CA LEU A 137 -3.03 6.50 36.50
C LEU A 137 -2.20 6.48 37.81
N GLY A 138 -0.86 6.37 37.69
CA GLY A 138 0.06 6.41 38.83
C GLY A 138 0.42 5.05 39.43
N GLY A 139 0.07 3.96 38.75
CA GLY A 139 0.46 2.60 39.12
C GLY A 139 1.89 2.24 38.70
N ASN A 140 2.27 1.00 38.96
CA ASN A 140 3.62 0.49 38.73
C ASN A 140 3.84 -0.06 37.33
N GLY A 141 2.82 -0.12 36.49
CA GLY A 141 2.90 -0.69 35.14
C GLY A 141 3.12 -2.20 35.14
N SER A 142 2.92 -2.87 36.29
CA SER A 142 3.06 -4.31 36.37
C SER A 142 1.95 -4.96 35.54
N GLY A 143 2.36 -5.55 34.41
CA GLY A 143 1.44 -6.12 33.43
C GLY A 143 0.64 -7.25 33.96
N TYR A 144 -0.55 -6.94 34.46
CA TYR A 144 -1.55 -7.96 34.75
C TYR A 144 -2.07 -8.47 33.40
N ARG A 145 -2.26 -9.78 33.29
CA ARG A 145 -3.08 -10.33 32.20
C ARG A 145 -4.52 -9.93 32.46
N ILE A 146 -4.90 -8.78 31.93
CA ILE A 146 -6.27 -8.28 32.03
C ILE A 146 -7.04 -8.89 30.86
N ASP A 147 -7.96 -9.79 31.15
CA ASP A 147 -8.82 -10.44 30.17
C ASP A 147 -10.25 -9.86 30.27
N ARG A 148 -10.36 -8.57 29.97
CA ARG A 148 -11.60 -7.82 29.87
C ARG A 148 -11.49 -6.75 28.81
N ASP A 149 -12.61 -6.27 28.32
CA ASP A 149 -12.66 -5.14 27.39
C ASP A 149 -12.25 -3.83 28.08
N TYR A 150 -11.89 -2.85 27.26
CA TYR A 150 -11.58 -1.50 27.69
C TYR A 150 -12.84 -0.78 28.14
N THR A 151 -12.73 0.02 29.19
CA THR A 151 -13.78 0.96 29.60
C THR A 151 -13.69 2.26 28.82
N ASP A 152 -14.78 3.04 28.76
CA ASP A 152 -14.82 4.35 28.07
C ASP A 152 -13.75 5.32 28.57
N ILE A 153 -13.44 5.27 29.88
CA ILE A 153 -12.40 6.12 30.49
C ILE A 153 -11.02 5.69 30.00
N GLU A 154 -10.75 4.38 29.95
CA GLU A 154 -9.50 3.84 29.44
C GLU A 154 -9.31 4.17 27.95
N LEU A 155 -10.37 4.05 27.15
CA LEU A 155 -10.33 4.44 25.74
C LEU A 155 -10.06 5.93 25.58
N SER A 156 -10.64 6.80 26.39
CA SER A 156 -10.35 8.24 26.36
C SER A 156 -8.90 8.58 26.68
N LEU A 157 -8.27 7.84 27.60
CA LEU A 157 -6.85 8.00 27.92
C LEU A 157 -5.96 7.50 26.76
N LEU A 158 -6.33 6.38 26.14
CA LEU A 158 -5.62 5.85 24.98
C LEU A 158 -5.79 6.76 23.75
N GLU A 159 -6.97 7.37 23.58
CA GLU A 159 -7.20 8.40 22.54
C GLU A 159 -6.23 9.59 22.70
N TYR A 160 -6.06 10.05 23.95
CA TYR A 160 -5.08 11.10 24.23
C TYR A 160 -3.65 10.66 23.86
N LEU A 161 -3.26 9.40 24.17
CA LEU A 161 -1.97 8.85 23.76
C LEU A 161 -1.82 8.82 22.23
N PHE A 162 -2.82 8.30 21.53
CA PHE A 162 -2.76 8.22 20.06
C PHE A 162 -2.69 9.62 19.41
N LYS A 163 -3.38 10.62 19.96
CA LYS A 163 -3.24 12.01 19.49
C LYS A 163 -1.81 12.56 19.58
N GLN A 164 -1.03 12.13 20.59
CA GLN A 164 0.40 12.46 20.67
C GLN A 164 1.19 11.73 19.57
N VAL A 165 0.84 10.48 19.29
CA VAL A 165 1.47 9.67 18.24
C VAL A 165 1.33 10.32 16.87
N LEU A 166 0.19 10.98 16.56
CA LEU A 166 -0.04 11.64 15.27
C LEU A 166 1.02 12.72 14.97
N THR A 167 1.38 13.50 15.99
CA THR A 167 2.44 14.53 15.86
C THR A 167 3.80 13.90 15.56
N LEU A 168 4.10 12.75 16.16
CA LEU A 168 5.35 12.03 15.94
C LEU A 168 5.39 11.39 14.55
N LEU A 169 4.27 10.85 14.08
CA LEU A 169 4.14 10.33 12.72
C LEU A 169 4.37 11.45 11.70
N LYS A 170 3.75 12.62 11.88
CA LYS A 170 3.97 13.79 11.02
C LYS A 170 5.46 14.14 10.94
N ASN A 171 6.15 14.17 12.08
CA ASN A 171 7.58 14.49 12.13
C ASN A 171 8.45 13.40 11.47
N ALA A 172 8.10 12.13 11.62
CA ALA A 172 8.84 11.02 11.02
C ALA A 172 8.73 11.03 9.48
N TRP A 173 7.56 11.33 8.95
CA TRP A 173 7.32 11.49 7.52
C TRP A 173 7.89 12.79 6.96
N GLY A 174 8.02 13.84 7.78
CA GLY A 174 8.40 15.20 7.35
C GLY A 174 9.70 15.31 6.59
N ASN A 175 10.65 14.37 6.80
CA ASN A 175 11.89 14.31 6.02
C ASN A 175 11.68 13.90 4.56
N TYR A 176 10.54 13.29 4.23
CA TYR A 176 10.23 12.74 2.91
C TYR A 176 9.05 13.46 2.27
N ILE A 177 7.96 13.59 3.00
CA ILE A 177 6.72 14.20 2.55
C ILE A 177 5.96 14.75 3.77
N GLU A 178 5.35 15.92 3.62
CA GLU A 178 4.45 16.46 4.64
C GLU A 178 3.11 15.72 4.56
N ILE A 179 2.71 15.07 5.65
CA ILE A 179 1.43 14.38 5.79
C ILE A 179 0.82 14.78 7.13
N ASP A 180 -0.41 15.28 7.09
CA ASP A 180 -1.20 15.49 8.28
C ASP A 180 -1.95 14.19 8.63
N HIS A 181 -2.00 13.90 9.93
CA HIS A 181 -2.62 12.69 10.43
C HIS A 181 -3.78 13.07 11.35
N THR A 182 -4.90 12.35 11.23
CA THR A 182 -6.07 12.45 12.11
C THR A 182 -6.35 11.13 12.76
N LEU A 183 -6.82 11.13 14.00
CA LEU A 183 -7.34 9.92 14.62
C LEU A 183 -8.83 9.83 14.27
N ASP A 184 -9.19 8.90 13.42
CA ASP A 184 -10.56 8.75 12.95
C ASP A 184 -11.40 7.98 13.97
N MET A 185 -10.88 6.85 14.46
CA MET A 185 -11.54 6.03 15.47
C MET A 185 -10.55 5.10 16.18
N ILE A 186 -10.99 4.54 17.30
CA ILE A 186 -10.31 3.43 17.98
C ILE A 186 -11.26 2.23 17.98
N GLU A 187 -10.79 1.13 17.40
CA GLU A 187 -11.51 -0.14 17.35
C GLU A 187 -10.96 -1.12 18.39
N THR A 188 -11.87 -1.80 19.08
CA THR A 188 -11.52 -2.81 20.10
C THR A 188 -11.88 -4.23 19.69
N ASN A 189 -12.49 -4.39 18.51
CA ASN A 189 -12.91 -5.68 17.97
C ASN A 189 -12.40 -5.83 16.53
N SER A 190 -11.52 -6.80 16.30
CA SER A 190 -10.93 -7.06 14.98
C SER A 190 -11.96 -7.39 13.90
N ARG A 191 -13.10 -7.96 14.26
CA ARG A 191 -14.18 -8.34 13.33
C ARG A 191 -14.92 -7.14 12.73
N LEU A 192 -14.85 -5.97 13.37
CA LEU A 192 -15.48 -4.74 12.91
C LEU A 192 -14.62 -3.94 11.93
N MET A 193 -13.36 -4.33 11.77
CA MET A 193 -12.40 -3.67 10.89
C MET A 193 -12.65 -4.04 9.42
N GLN A 194 -13.52 -3.27 8.74
CA GLN A 194 -13.87 -3.46 7.32
C GLN A 194 -13.33 -2.35 6.41
N SER A 195 -12.42 -1.52 6.92
CA SER A 195 -11.92 -0.35 6.17
C SER A 195 -11.03 -0.72 4.99
N ILE A 196 -10.45 -1.92 4.98
CA ILE A 196 -9.49 -2.40 3.97
C ILE A 196 -10.02 -3.69 3.36
N GLN A 197 -9.85 -3.87 2.05
CA GLN A 197 -10.26 -5.09 1.37
C GLN A 197 -9.37 -6.27 1.78
N PRO A 198 -9.93 -7.48 1.97
CA PRO A 198 -9.16 -8.64 2.47
C PRO A 198 -7.98 -9.06 1.58
N ASP A 199 -8.08 -8.83 0.28
CA ASP A 199 -7.08 -9.15 -0.75
C ASP A 199 -6.13 -7.99 -1.06
N GLU A 200 -6.24 -6.87 -0.33
CA GLU A 200 -5.33 -5.76 -0.49
C GLU A 200 -3.95 -6.08 0.08
N SER A 201 -2.90 -5.79 -0.71
CA SER A 201 -1.52 -5.86 -0.22
C SER A 201 -1.27 -4.74 0.78
N VAL A 202 -0.69 -5.08 1.92
CA VAL A 202 -0.35 -4.15 2.98
C VAL A 202 1.12 -4.29 3.37
N ALA A 203 1.74 -3.18 3.74
CA ALA A 203 3.03 -3.20 4.42
C ALA A 203 2.79 -3.27 5.93
N ILE A 204 3.35 -4.28 6.59
CA ILE A 204 3.25 -4.48 8.04
C ILE A 204 4.59 -4.14 8.66
N ILE A 205 4.57 -3.25 9.63
CA ILE A 205 5.72 -2.89 10.44
C ILE A 205 5.48 -3.40 11.86
N VAL A 206 6.33 -4.29 12.31
CA VAL A 206 6.29 -4.85 13.67
C VAL A 206 7.32 -4.11 14.52
N VAL A 207 6.85 -3.41 15.56
CA VAL A 207 7.66 -2.68 16.52
C VAL A 207 7.58 -3.36 17.88
N GLU A 208 8.68 -3.86 18.41
CA GLU A 208 8.75 -4.34 19.79
C GLU A 208 8.79 -3.14 20.74
N ILE A 209 7.93 -3.18 21.74
CA ILE A 209 7.92 -2.20 22.84
C ILE A 209 8.34 -2.93 24.13
N THR A 210 9.37 -2.42 24.77
CA THR A 210 9.82 -2.89 26.07
C THR A 210 9.59 -1.78 27.10
N LEU A 211 8.67 -2.01 28.06
CA LEU A 211 8.41 -1.14 29.20
C LEU A 211 8.93 -1.82 30.47
N ASP A 212 10.03 -1.32 31.02
CA ASP A 212 10.78 -1.99 32.10
C ASP A 212 11.09 -3.46 31.73
N ASN A 213 10.35 -4.42 32.31
CA ASN A 213 10.50 -5.86 32.05
C ASN A 213 9.36 -6.44 31.19
N LEU A 214 8.38 -5.62 30.81
CA LEU A 214 7.26 -6.07 29.99
C LEU A 214 7.57 -5.85 28.51
N LYS A 215 7.42 -6.90 27.74
CA LYS A 215 7.55 -6.86 26.28
C LYS A 215 6.20 -7.06 25.60
N GLY A 216 6.01 -6.34 24.54
CA GLY A 216 4.86 -6.50 23.65
C GLY A 216 5.10 -5.79 22.33
N ASN A 217 4.16 -5.89 21.41
CA ASN A 217 4.31 -5.38 20.07
C ASN A 217 3.31 -4.26 19.76
N MET A 218 3.71 -3.42 18.86
CA MET A 218 2.85 -2.49 18.12
C MET A 218 2.99 -2.83 16.64
N ASN A 219 1.89 -3.14 15.99
CA ASN A 219 1.85 -3.49 14.58
C ASN A 219 1.21 -2.35 13.79
N ILE A 220 1.90 -1.87 12.75
CA ILE A 220 1.43 -0.79 11.91
C ILE A 220 1.16 -1.36 10.52
N CYS A 221 -0.08 -1.26 10.07
CA CYS A 221 -0.53 -1.77 8.78
C CYS A 221 -0.79 -0.58 7.85
N LEU A 222 -0.06 -0.55 6.73
CA LEU A 222 -0.17 0.48 5.70
C LEU A 222 -0.67 -0.15 4.40
N PRO A 223 -1.90 0.13 3.98
CA PRO A 223 -2.43 -0.33 2.69
C PRO A 223 -1.62 0.17 1.50
N ALA A 224 -1.48 -0.67 0.48
CA ALA A 224 -0.78 -0.30 -0.75
C ALA A 224 -1.40 0.94 -1.41
N THR A 225 -2.72 1.04 -1.40
CA THR A 225 -3.47 2.19 -1.91
C THR A 225 -3.14 3.50 -1.18
N SER A 226 -2.80 3.42 0.12
CA SER A 226 -2.38 4.56 0.92
C SER A 226 -0.93 4.96 0.63
N LEU A 227 -0.07 4.00 0.36
CA LEU A 227 1.35 4.21 0.11
C LEU A 227 1.67 4.61 -1.33
N GLU A 228 0.81 4.27 -2.30
CA GLU A 228 1.06 4.51 -3.73
C GLU A 228 1.35 6.00 -4.03
N GLU A 229 0.53 6.90 -3.49
CA GLU A 229 0.71 8.34 -3.65
C GLU A 229 1.99 8.84 -2.96
N ILE A 230 2.29 8.34 -1.77
CA ILE A 230 3.50 8.67 -1.02
C ILE A 230 4.74 8.25 -1.82
N PHE A 231 4.75 7.02 -2.35
CA PHE A 231 5.86 6.52 -3.15
C PHE A 231 5.99 7.26 -4.48
N ARG A 232 4.87 7.70 -5.08
CA ARG A 232 4.90 8.53 -6.28
C ARG A 232 5.63 9.86 -6.03
N VAL A 233 5.32 10.54 -4.93
CA VAL A 233 5.97 11.79 -4.53
C VAL A 233 7.44 11.54 -4.19
N PHE A 234 7.72 10.49 -3.42
CA PHE A 234 9.09 10.09 -3.09
C PHE A 234 9.93 9.83 -4.34
N ASN A 235 9.43 9.01 -5.26
CA ASN A 235 10.12 8.72 -6.52
C ASN A 235 10.35 10.01 -7.35
N SER A 236 9.40 10.94 -7.32
CA SER A 236 9.55 12.22 -8.04
C SER A 236 10.62 13.13 -7.43
N LYS A 237 10.79 13.12 -6.11
CA LYS A 237 11.75 13.97 -5.39
C LYS A 237 13.15 13.35 -5.31
N TYR A 238 13.24 12.03 -5.06
CA TYR A 238 14.49 11.36 -4.72
C TYR A 238 15.09 10.51 -5.85
N VAL A 239 14.25 9.92 -6.71
CA VAL A 239 14.72 9.18 -7.89
C VAL A 239 15.14 10.14 -9.02
N LYS A 240 14.66 11.40 -8.99
CA LYS A 240 15.14 12.48 -9.86
C LYS A 240 16.43 13.16 -9.38
N MET A 241 17.05 12.72 -8.27
CA MET A 241 18.49 13.02 -8.11
C MET A 241 19.21 12.26 -9.22
N PRO A 242 19.80 12.97 -10.20
CA PRO A 242 20.53 12.28 -11.24
C PRO A 242 21.67 11.51 -10.57
N LYS A 243 21.61 10.18 -10.52
CA LYS A 243 22.84 9.47 -10.80
C LYS A 243 23.36 10.24 -12.02
N LYS A 244 24.62 10.70 -11.99
CA LYS A 244 25.32 11.21 -13.17
C LYS A 244 25.31 10.09 -14.22
N ASP A 245 24.13 9.83 -14.79
CA ASP A 245 24.01 9.05 -15.99
C ASP A 245 24.58 9.96 -17.07
N ASP A 246 25.64 9.48 -17.70
CA ASP A 246 26.29 10.11 -18.82
C ASP A 246 25.19 10.59 -19.80
N PRO A 247 25.12 11.89 -20.13
CA PRO A 247 24.06 12.43 -21.01
C PRO A 247 23.90 11.66 -22.31
N GLU A 248 24.96 10.99 -22.74
CA GLU A 248 25.01 10.11 -23.91
C GLU A 248 24.18 8.85 -23.72
N ILE A 249 24.22 8.23 -22.54
CA ILE A 249 23.44 7.02 -22.22
C ILE A 249 21.93 7.32 -22.12
N GLU A 250 21.58 8.49 -21.56
CA GLU A 250 20.18 8.93 -21.49
C GLU A 250 19.63 9.22 -22.88
N ARG A 251 20.43 9.80 -23.75
CA ARG A 251 20.08 10.06 -25.15
C ARG A 251 19.85 8.77 -25.92
N GLN A 252 20.73 7.79 -25.77
CA GLN A 252 20.60 6.46 -26.39
C GLN A 252 19.36 5.72 -25.89
N ARG A 253 19.07 5.75 -24.60
CA ARG A 253 17.84 5.15 -24.04
C ARG A 253 16.58 5.80 -24.60
N LYS A 254 16.57 7.13 -24.69
CA LYS A 254 15.45 7.88 -25.29
C LYS A 254 15.24 7.54 -26.75
N GLU A 255 16.32 7.40 -27.54
CA GLU A 255 16.24 6.99 -28.94
C GLU A 255 15.71 5.57 -29.10
N VAL A 256 16.15 4.62 -28.28
CA VAL A 256 15.66 3.24 -28.30
C VAL A 256 14.15 3.19 -27.97
N ILE A 257 13.71 3.91 -26.95
CA ILE A 257 12.29 3.99 -26.57
C ILE A 257 11.47 4.63 -27.70
N LEU A 258 11.93 5.75 -28.28
CA LEU A 258 11.27 6.40 -29.40
C LEU A 258 11.20 5.49 -30.62
N HIS A 259 12.26 4.73 -30.91
CA HIS A 259 12.28 3.79 -32.03
C HIS A 259 11.26 2.66 -31.82
N SER A 260 11.16 2.11 -30.62
CA SER A 260 10.17 1.08 -30.26
C SER A 260 8.74 1.60 -30.37
N LEU A 261 8.48 2.84 -29.90
CA LEU A 261 7.16 3.48 -29.99
C LEU A 261 6.74 3.75 -31.42
N LYS A 262 7.68 4.12 -32.32
CA LYS A 262 7.38 4.38 -33.75
C LYS A 262 6.85 3.14 -34.47
N GLY A 263 7.17 1.95 -34.03
CA GLY A 263 6.71 0.69 -34.62
C GLY A 263 5.35 0.21 -34.10
N THR A 264 4.74 0.87 -33.09
CA THR A 264 3.48 0.44 -32.49
C THR A 264 2.31 0.67 -33.43
N PRO A 265 1.55 -0.36 -33.82
CA PRO A 265 0.36 -0.20 -34.66
C PRO A 265 -0.74 0.52 -33.87
N LEU A 266 -1.30 1.58 -34.48
CA LEU A 266 -2.44 2.31 -33.91
C LEU A 266 -3.65 2.16 -34.86
N THR A 267 -4.83 2.01 -34.25
CA THR A 267 -6.09 1.93 -35.01
C THR A 267 -6.54 3.33 -35.40
N VAL A 268 -6.68 3.56 -36.74
CA VAL A 268 -7.18 4.82 -37.28
C VAL A 268 -8.60 4.60 -37.80
N SER A 269 -9.57 5.34 -37.28
CA SER A 269 -10.96 5.27 -37.69
C SER A 269 -11.43 6.63 -38.27
N ALA A 270 -12.01 6.60 -39.46
CA ALA A 270 -12.60 7.77 -40.12
C ALA A 270 -14.13 7.76 -39.89
N ILE A 271 -14.63 8.71 -39.12
CA ILE A 271 -16.07 8.81 -38.82
C ILE A 271 -16.75 9.63 -39.89
N LEU A 272 -17.52 8.97 -40.76
CA LEU A 272 -18.27 9.58 -41.83
C LEU A 272 -19.40 10.49 -41.31
N GLY A 273 -20.08 10.04 -40.27
CA GLY A 273 -21.15 10.81 -39.65
C GLY A 273 -21.73 10.07 -38.43
N LYS A 274 -22.50 10.76 -37.64
CA LYS A 274 -23.25 10.20 -36.52
C LYS A 274 -24.73 10.60 -36.69
N THR A 275 -25.62 9.67 -36.32
CA THR A 275 -27.05 9.97 -36.26
C THR A 275 -27.63 9.24 -35.04
N SER A 276 -28.77 9.69 -34.56
CA SER A 276 -29.55 9.01 -33.52
C SER A 276 -30.86 8.51 -34.12
N ILE A 277 -31.19 7.26 -33.83
CA ILE A 277 -32.47 6.63 -34.25
C ILE A 277 -33.19 6.18 -32.99
N THR A 278 -34.51 6.07 -33.08
CA THR A 278 -35.30 5.55 -31.95
C THR A 278 -35.15 4.03 -31.82
N LEU A 279 -35.36 3.49 -30.63
CA LEU A 279 -35.33 2.04 -30.41
C LEU A 279 -36.37 1.33 -31.29
N ARG A 280 -37.55 1.96 -31.54
CA ARG A 280 -38.58 1.46 -32.42
C ARG A 280 -38.06 1.31 -33.86
N ASP A 281 -37.39 2.33 -34.37
CA ASP A 281 -36.84 2.32 -35.72
C ASP A 281 -35.72 1.29 -35.84
N LEU A 282 -34.87 1.16 -34.82
CA LEU A 282 -33.80 0.14 -34.76
C LEU A 282 -34.36 -1.28 -34.85
N LEU A 283 -35.46 -1.57 -34.14
CA LEU A 283 -36.09 -2.89 -34.13
C LEU A 283 -36.77 -3.23 -35.46
N ASN A 284 -37.16 -2.25 -36.25
CA ASN A 284 -37.82 -2.41 -37.53
C ASN A 284 -36.89 -2.33 -38.74
N LEU A 285 -35.58 -2.10 -38.55
CA LEU A 285 -34.61 -2.00 -39.66
C LEU A 285 -34.53 -3.32 -40.44
N GLN A 286 -34.61 -3.19 -41.72
CA GLN A 286 -34.50 -4.29 -42.70
C GLN A 286 -33.32 -4.04 -43.67
N ALA A 287 -32.94 -5.10 -44.39
CA ALA A 287 -31.98 -4.96 -45.46
C ALA A 287 -32.53 -4.00 -46.53
N GLU A 288 -31.71 -3.08 -47.04
CA GLU A 288 -32.03 -2.00 -48.02
C GLU A 288 -32.60 -0.72 -47.41
N ASP A 289 -32.86 -0.65 -46.10
CA ASP A 289 -33.23 0.62 -45.47
C ASP A 289 -32.09 1.63 -45.47
N ILE A 290 -32.45 2.91 -45.63
CA ILE A 290 -31.50 4.03 -45.73
C ILE A 290 -31.49 4.80 -44.39
N ILE A 291 -30.34 4.82 -43.73
CA ILE A 291 -30.11 5.63 -42.52
C ILE A 291 -29.44 6.93 -42.95
N THR A 292 -30.10 8.05 -42.74
CA THR A 292 -29.52 9.38 -42.99
C THR A 292 -28.53 9.78 -41.90
N LEU A 293 -27.36 10.27 -42.27
CA LEU A 293 -26.36 10.80 -41.36
C LEU A 293 -26.53 12.32 -41.23
N ASN A 294 -26.33 12.85 -40.01
CA ASN A 294 -26.45 14.30 -39.76
C ASN A 294 -25.22 15.10 -40.25
N THR A 295 -24.64 14.69 -41.38
CA THR A 295 -23.46 15.34 -41.95
C THR A 295 -23.85 15.95 -43.32
N PRO A 296 -23.67 17.28 -43.54
CA PRO A 296 -23.99 17.91 -44.82
C PRO A 296 -23.15 17.33 -45.97
N VAL A 297 -23.77 17.04 -47.10
CA VAL A 297 -23.09 16.48 -48.28
C VAL A 297 -22.07 17.48 -48.87
N GLU A 298 -22.30 18.79 -48.71
CA GLU A 298 -21.43 19.85 -49.22
C GLU A 298 -20.10 19.97 -48.48
N ASN A 299 -20.03 19.54 -47.22
CA ASN A 299 -18.80 19.52 -46.43
C ASN A 299 -18.32 18.06 -46.28
N ASN A 300 -17.60 17.55 -47.29
CA ASN A 300 -16.96 16.23 -47.21
C ASN A 300 -15.88 16.08 -46.11
N THR A 301 -15.87 17.00 -45.16
CA THR A 301 -14.91 16.99 -44.06
C THR A 301 -15.33 16.00 -42.97
N ILE A 302 -14.49 15.03 -42.73
CA ILE A 302 -14.69 13.98 -41.73
C ILE A 302 -13.64 14.07 -40.63
N VAL A 303 -13.99 13.60 -39.46
CA VAL A 303 -13.06 13.49 -38.31
C VAL A 303 -12.37 12.13 -38.34
N VAL A 304 -11.07 12.17 -38.24
CA VAL A 304 -10.22 10.98 -38.15
C VAL A 304 -9.72 10.81 -36.73
N ASN A 305 -10.15 9.72 -36.11
CA ASN A 305 -9.73 9.36 -34.76
C ASN A 305 -8.55 8.41 -34.83
N VAL A 306 -7.58 8.63 -33.96
CA VAL A 306 -6.54 7.66 -33.62
C VAL A 306 -6.94 7.06 -32.28
N GLU A 307 -7.19 5.75 -32.26
CA GLU A 307 -7.85 5.04 -31.18
C GLU A 307 -9.23 5.68 -30.84
N LYS A 308 -9.37 6.32 -29.72
CA LYS A 308 -10.62 6.97 -29.27
C LYS A 308 -10.59 8.50 -29.34
N SER A 309 -9.45 9.08 -29.70
CA SER A 309 -9.25 10.55 -29.69
C SER A 309 -9.26 11.14 -31.10
N PRO A 310 -9.93 12.29 -31.33
CA PRO A 310 -9.89 12.98 -32.60
C PRO A 310 -8.51 13.65 -32.79
N TRP A 311 -7.87 13.36 -33.92
CA TRP A 311 -6.53 13.88 -34.24
C TRP A 311 -6.49 14.69 -35.49
N PHE A 312 -7.30 14.33 -36.49
CA PHE A 312 -7.24 14.97 -37.80
C PHE A 312 -8.63 15.25 -38.36
N THR A 313 -8.70 16.25 -39.20
CA THR A 313 -9.81 16.42 -40.14
C THR A 313 -9.33 16.16 -41.55
N GLY A 314 -10.18 15.62 -42.38
CA GLY A 314 -9.83 15.29 -43.76
C GLY A 314 -11.05 15.08 -44.63
N VAL A 315 -10.83 14.95 -45.90
CA VAL A 315 -11.87 14.75 -46.94
C VAL A 315 -11.82 13.32 -47.43
N ILE A 316 -13.02 12.71 -47.56
CA ILE A 316 -13.16 11.36 -48.07
C ILE A 316 -12.95 11.32 -49.58
N GLY A 317 -12.29 10.29 -50.07
CA GLY A 317 -12.06 10.07 -51.46
C GLY A 317 -11.79 8.58 -51.74
N SER A 318 -11.30 8.30 -52.94
CA SER A 318 -10.91 6.95 -53.33
C SER A 318 -9.49 6.92 -53.89
N LYS A 319 -8.73 5.88 -53.55
CA LYS A 319 -7.40 5.63 -54.14
C LYS A 319 -7.26 4.12 -54.41
N LYS A 320 -6.90 3.79 -55.65
CA LYS A 320 -6.73 2.39 -56.08
C LYS A 320 -7.96 1.51 -55.79
N ARG A 321 -9.17 2.02 -56.03
CA ARG A 321 -10.46 1.35 -55.75
C ARG A 321 -10.73 1.04 -54.27
N LYS A 322 -10.07 1.73 -53.35
CA LYS A 322 -10.32 1.67 -51.91
C LYS A 322 -10.71 3.05 -51.41
N TYR A 323 -11.56 3.11 -50.40
CA TYR A 323 -11.83 4.35 -49.67
C TYR A 323 -10.53 4.90 -49.08
N ALA A 324 -10.35 6.20 -49.17
CA ALA A 324 -9.18 6.90 -48.66
C ALA A 324 -9.61 8.22 -48.02
N VAL A 325 -8.83 8.72 -47.07
CA VAL A 325 -9.05 10.02 -46.45
C VAL A 325 -7.82 10.88 -46.73
N LYS A 326 -8.03 12.07 -47.29
CA LYS A 326 -6.99 13.07 -47.41
C LYS A 326 -7.01 13.94 -46.19
N ILE A 327 -5.97 13.91 -45.38
CA ILE A 327 -5.83 14.74 -44.18
C ILE A 327 -5.64 16.20 -44.61
N GLU A 328 -6.41 17.10 -44.02
CA GLU A 328 -6.34 18.54 -44.30
C GLU A 328 -5.79 19.33 -43.10
N LYS A 329 -6.16 18.95 -41.88
CA LYS A 329 -5.74 19.67 -40.67
C LYS A 329 -5.55 18.72 -39.51
N THR A 330 -4.59 19.03 -38.64
CA THR A 330 -4.40 18.43 -37.33
C THR A 330 -5.24 19.21 -36.32
N LEU A 331 -5.98 18.50 -35.47
CA LEU A 331 -6.84 19.08 -34.43
C LEU A 331 -6.05 19.37 -33.15
#